data_6607402f4d97ed066480e9fd79481479
#
_entry.id   6607402f4d97ed066480e9fd79481479
#
_cell.length_a   1.000
_cell.length_b   1.000
_cell.length_c   1.000
_cell.angle_alpha   90.00
_cell.angle_beta   90.00
_cell.angle_gamma   90.00
#
_symmetry.space_group_name_H-M   'P 1'
#
loop_
_entity.id
_entity.type
_entity.pdbx_description
1 polymer ?
#
loop_
_entity_poly.entity_id
_entity_poly.type
_entity_poly.pdbx_seq_one_letter_code
_entity_poly.pdbx_strand_id
1 'polypeptide(L)'
;RLCQMIEDAQLAPYFCEDLIRSENVDAYEVMRQRTKLPIAVGEQFGYKWDVNKLIERQLIDYARVTLPNVGGISEFMKIVALAETHYVGMIPHFTGPIAEAALVHCLTATSVPALMEMLGDGKRNWEYLPKVYDFRDGKLWPNMRPGLGVEVDVSKLTKIGEYNTY
;
A
#
# COMPACT_ATOMS: atom_id res chain seq x y z
N ARG A 1 6.94 14.55 -20.10
CA ARG A 1 7.70 15.79 -19.87
C ARG A 1 8.27 15.84 -18.46
N LEU A 2 7.49 15.62 -17.41
CA LEU A 2 7.98 15.67 -16.02
C LEU A 2 9.11 14.64 -15.80
N CYS A 3 8.93 13.39 -16.19
CA CYS A 3 9.96 12.35 -16.05
C CYS A 3 11.28 12.76 -16.73
N GLN A 4 11.19 13.30 -17.95
CA GLN A 4 12.39 13.79 -18.65
C GLN A 4 13.08 14.93 -17.89
N MET A 5 12.32 15.85 -17.30
CA MET A 5 12.90 16.95 -16.49
C MET A 5 13.62 16.42 -15.23
N ILE A 6 13.07 15.38 -14.60
CA ILE A 6 13.69 14.72 -13.43
C ILE A 6 14.99 14.04 -13.86
N GLU A 7 14.96 13.29 -14.96
CA GLU A 7 16.13 12.60 -15.52
C GLU A 7 17.21 13.57 -15.98
N ASP A 8 16.85 14.64 -16.69
CA ASP A 8 17.78 15.68 -17.14
C ASP A 8 18.43 16.43 -15.97
N ALA A 9 17.70 16.61 -14.88
CA ALA A 9 18.22 17.18 -13.63
C ALA A 9 19.06 16.18 -12.82
N GLN A 10 19.24 14.96 -13.30
CA GLN A 10 19.97 13.88 -12.61
C GLN A 10 19.42 13.57 -11.20
N LEU A 11 18.12 13.78 -10.99
CA LEU A 11 17.45 13.42 -9.76
C LEU A 11 17.14 11.92 -9.77
N ALA A 12 17.36 11.26 -8.63
CA ALA A 12 17.09 9.84 -8.44
C ALA A 12 16.02 9.64 -7.36
N PRO A 13 14.74 9.88 -7.63
CA PRO A 13 13.68 9.61 -6.67
C PRO A 13 13.62 8.10 -6.42
N TYR A 14 13.24 7.72 -5.19
CA TYR A 14 13.04 6.32 -4.85
C TYR A 14 11.91 5.71 -5.68
N PHE A 15 10.86 6.47 -5.92
CA PHE A 15 9.80 6.19 -6.91
C PHE A 15 9.07 7.48 -7.30
N CYS A 16 8.32 7.42 -8.38
CA CYS A 16 7.37 8.42 -8.82
C CYS A 16 5.97 7.82 -8.75
N GLU A 17 5.09 8.47 -8.00
CA GLU A 17 3.76 7.98 -7.76
C GLU A 17 2.75 8.62 -8.71
N ASP A 18 1.79 7.82 -9.18
CA ASP A 18 0.61 8.23 -9.96
C ASP A 18 0.89 9.28 -11.04
N LEU A 19 1.98 9.07 -11.80
CA LEU A 19 2.40 9.97 -12.87
C LEU A 19 1.33 10.22 -13.94
N ILE A 20 0.43 9.26 -14.11
CA ILE A 20 -0.77 9.33 -14.94
C ILE A 20 -1.92 8.68 -14.18
N ARG A 21 -3.13 8.97 -14.60
CA ARG A 21 -4.33 8.39 -13.97
C ARG A 21 -4.40 6.89 -14.19
N SER A 22 -4.82 6.19 -13.16
CA SER A 22 -4.85 4.72 -13.10
C SER A 22 -5.94 4.08 -13.98
N GLU A 23 -6.93 4.85 -14.42
CA GLU A 23 -8.05 4.34 -15.25
C GLU A 23 -7.59 3.85 -16.63
N ASN A 24 -6.48 4.38 -17.12
CA ASN A 24 -5.92 3.96 -18.41
C ASN A 24 -4.64 3.14 -18.22
N VAL A 25 -4.80 1.87 -17.91
CA VAL A 25 -3.69 0.93 -17.70
C VAL A 25 -2.76 0.85 -18.92
N ASP A 26 -3.32 0.91 -20.13
CA ASP A 26 -2.51 0.80 -21.36
C ASP A 26 -1.58 2.01 -21.57
N ALA A 27 -1.91 3.16 -21.01
CA ALA A 27 -1.03 4.33 -21.05
C ALA A 27 0.29 4.13 -20.26
N TYR A 28 0.30 3.23 -19.27
CA TYR A 28 1.53 2.87 -18.55
C TYR A 28 2.55 2.15 -19.42
N GLU A 29 2.11 1.43 -20.46
CA GLU A 29 3.02 0.84 -21.44
C GLU A 29 3.82 1.92 -22.21
N VAL A 30 3.13 2.95 -22.66
CA VAL A 30 3.75 4.09 -23.33
C VAL A 30 4.67 4.84 -22.37
N MET A 31 4.27 4.98 -21.11
CA MET A 31 5.08 5.63 -20.09
C MET A 31 6.34 4.83 -19.81
N ARG A 32 6.24 3.51 -19.57
CA ARG A 32 7.38 2.64 -19.28
C ARG A 32 8.46 2.70 -20.37
N GLN A 33 8.04 2.83 -21.63
CA GLN A 33 8.98 2.98 -22.76
C GLN A 33 9.73 4.32 -22.77
N ARG A 34 9.20 5.34 -22.06
CA ARG A 34 9.70 6.72 -22.11
C ARG A 34 10.46 7.16 -20.86
N THR A 35 10.49 6.34 -19.82
CA THR A 35 11.20 6.67 -18.58
C THR A 35 11.77 5.44 -17.91
N LYS A 36 12.91 5.63 -17.24
CA LYS A 36 13.54 4.63 -16.38
C LYS A 36 13.26 4.88 -14.90
N LEU A 37 12.54 5.94 -14.57
CA LEU A 37 12.19 6.25 -13.19
C LEU A 37 11.35 5.12 -12.61
N PRO A 38 11.57 4.74 -11.34
CA PRO A 38 10.72 3.78 -10.67
C PRO A 38 9.29 4.31 -10.54
N ILE A 39 8.31 3.49 -10.90
CA ILE A 39 6.89 3.87 -10.94
C ILE A 39 6.13 3.13 -9.83
N ALA A 40 5.39 3.88 -9.01
CA ALA A 40 4.46 3.36 -8.03
C ALA A 40 3.03 3.77 -8.38
N VAL A 41 2.09 2.81 -8.35
CA VAL A 41 0.68 3.07 -8.67
C VAL A 41 -0.24 2.05 -8.03
N GLY A 42 -1.49 2.43 -7.75
CA GLY A 42 -2.50 1.45 -7.39
C GLY A 42 -3.49 1.85 -6.30
N GLU A 43 -3.38 3.00 -5.66
CA GLU A 43 -4.27 3.40 -4.57
C GLU A 43 -5.75 3.47 -4.97
N GLN A 44 -6.01 3.76 -6.24
CA GLN A 44 -7.37 3.91 -6.80
C GLN A 44 -7.97 2.59 -7.28
N PHE A 45 -7.18 1.49 -7.31
CA PHE A 45 -7.68 0.21 -7.78
C PHE A 45 -8.58 -0.47 -6.74
N GLY A 46 -9.70 -1.00 -7.22
CA GLY A 46 -10.67 -1.69 -6.38
C GLY A 46 -10.50 -3.21 -6.35
N TYR A 47 -9.71 -3.79 -7.26
CA TYR A 47 -9.59 -5.23 -7.39
C TYR A 47 -8.18 -5.66 -7.84
N LYS A 48 -7.82 -6.90 -7.53
CA LYS A 48 -6.56 -7.49 -8.02
C LYS A 48 -6.45 -7.47 -9.55
N TRP A 49 -7.57 -7.56 -10.25
CA TRP A 49 -7.61 -7.56 -11.71
C TRP A 49 -7.15 -6.23 -12.33
N ASP A 50 -7.32 -5.13 -11.61
CA ASP A 50 -6.92 -3.81 -12.08
C ASP A 50 -5.40 -3.68 -12.13
N VAL A 51 -4.70 -4.20 -11.12
CA VAL A 51 -3.25 -4.11 -11.00
C VAL A 51 -2.53 -5.26 -11.71
N ASN A 52 -3.22 -6.37 -11.98
CA ASN A 52 -2.64 -7.58 -12.55
C ASN A 52 -1.84 -7.32 -13.83
N LYS A 53 -2.43 -6.61 -14.80
CA LYS A 53 -1.75 -6.30 -16.07
C LYS A 53 -0.48 -5.46 -15.88
N LEU A 54 -0.47 -4.56 -14.93
CA LEU A 54 0.69 -3.71 -14.64
C LEU A 54 1.84 -4.53 -14.08
N ILE A 55 1.53 -5.50 -13.20
CA ILE A 55 2.53 -6.39 -12.61
C ILE A 55 3.03 -7.41 -13.65
N GLU A 56 2.13 -8.15 -14.32
CA GLU A 56 2.50 -9.19 -15.30
C GLU A 56 3.35 -8.65 -16.46
N ARG A 57 3.05 -7.43 -16.89
CA ARG A 57 3.77 -6.76 -17.99
C ARG A 57 4.96 -5.93 -17.50
N GLN A 58 5.25 -5.94 -16.20
CA GLN A 58 6.34 -5.19 -15.56
C GLN A 58 6.32 -3.69 -15.93
N LEU A 59 5.14 -3.10 -15.91
CA LEU A 59 4.94 -1.68 -16.22
C LEU A 59 5.17 -0.77 -15.02
N ILE A 60 5.24 -1.36 -13.82
CA ILE A 60 5.45 -0.67 -12.54
C ILE A 60 6.56 -1.35 -11.74
N ASP A 61 7.16 -0.61 -10.85
CA ASP A 61 8.19 -1.12 -9.93
C ASP A 61 7.62 -1.39 -8.54
N TYR A 62 6.53 -0.68 -8.18
CA TYR A 62 5.85 -0.82 -6.89
C TYR A 62 4.34 -0.79 -7.06
N ALA A 63 3.66 -1.74 -6.41
CA ALA A 63 2.19 -1.75 -6.31
C ALA A 63 1.74 -1.01 -5.04
N ARG A 64 0.96 0.06 -5.23
CA ARG A 64 0.44 0.94 -4.17
C ARG A 64 -1.02 0.69 -3.84
N VAL A 65 -1.44 -0.56 -3.85
CA VAL A 65 -2.85 -0.90 -3.63
C VAL A 65 -3.30 -0.60 -2.19
N THR A 66 -4.58 -0.28 -2.05
CA THR A 66 -5.24 0.00 -0.79
C THR A 66 -5.89 -1.28 -0.27
N LEU A 67 -5.46 -1.81 0.86
CA LEU A 67 -5.93 -3.10 1.40
C LEU A 67 -7.45 -3.22 1.49
N PRO A 68 -8.20 -2.26 2.05
CA PRO A 68 -9.67 -2.33 2.04
C PRO A 68 -10.27 -2.32 0.64
N ASN A 69 -9.75 -1.49 -0.27
CA ASN A 69 -10.30 -1.33 -1.61
C ASN A 69 -10.19 -2.63 -2.42
N VAL A 70 -9.07 -3.32 -2.32
CA VAL A 70 -8.85 -4.57 -3.06
C VAL A 70 -9.56 -5.79 -2.45
N GLY A 71 -10.31 -5.61 -1.35
CA GLY A 71 -11.14 -6.67 -0.77
C GLY A 71 -10.56 -7.32 0.48
N GLY A 72 -9.60 -6.67 1.15
CA GLY A 72 -9.03 -7.11 2.42
C GLY A 72 -7.83 -8.06 2.29
N ILE A 73 -7.45 -8.67 3.41
CA ILE A 73 -6.21 -9.43 3.57
C ILE A 73 -6.04 -10.52 2.50
N SER A 74 -7.06 -11.35 2.27
CA SER A 74 -6.97 -12.48 1.34
C SER A 74 -6.72 -12.05 -0.10
N GLU A 75 -7.37 -10.98 -0.55
CA GLU A 75 -7.19 -10.44 -1.90
C GLU A 75 -5.86 -9.68 -2.02
N PHE A 76 -5.48 -8.93 -0.99
CA PHE A 76 -4.19 -8.26 -0.93
C PHE A 76 -3.03 -9.26 -1.03
N MET A 77 -3.06 -10.39 -0.31
CA MET A 77 -2.02 -11.40 -0.35
C MET A 77 -1.88 -12.09 -1.70
N LYS A 78 -2.95 -12.16 -2.50
CA LYS A 78 -2.86 -12.63 -3.90
C LYS A 78 -2.08 -11.66 -4.78
N ILE A 79 -2.27 -10.36 -4.56
CA ILE A 79 -1.49 -9.31 -5.25
C ILE A 79 -0.03 -9.38 -4.83
N VAL A 80 0.24 -9.56 -3.54
CA VAL A 80 1.60 -9.73 -3.01
C VAL A 80 2.31 -10.92 -3.66
N ALA A 81 1.64 -12.09 -3.74
CA ALA A 81 2.21 -13.28 -4.37
C ALA A 81 2.50 -13.07 -5.87
N LEU A 82 1.64 -12.34 -6.57
CA LEU A 82 1.89 -11.98 -7.97
C LEU A 82 3.08 -11.02 -8.09
N ALA A 83 3.13 -9.99 -7.26
CA ALA A 83 4.22 -9.03 -7.21
C ALA A 83 5.58 -9.71 -6.95
N GLU A 84 5.61 -10.67 -6.01
CA GLU A 84 6.80 -11.46 -5.67
C GLU A 84 7.39 -12.17 -6.89
N THR A 85 6.54 -12.85 -7.67
CA THR A 85 6.98 -13.60 -8.85
C THR A 85 7.39 -12.73 -10.04
N HIS A 86 7.08 -11.43 -9.98
CA HIS A 86 7.38 -10.46 -11.04
C HIS A 86 8.38 -9.38 -10.59
N TYR A 87 9.01 -9.53 -9.42
CA TYR A 87 9.98 -8.58 -8.88
C TYR A 87 9.43 -7.15 -8.67
N VAL A 88 8.13 -7.04 -8.41
CA VAL A 88 7.45 -5.77 -8.09
C VAL A 88 7.39 -5.61 -6.57
N GLY A 89 7.84 -4.48 -6.05
CA GLY A 89 7.75 -4.17 -4.62
C GLY A 89 6.35 -3.75 -4.19
N MET A 90 6.12 -3.69 -2.89
CA MET A 90 4.84 -3.25 -2.32
C MET A 90 5.00 -1.95 -1.55
N ILE A 91 4.19 -0.95 -1.87
CA ILE A 91 4.07 0.30 -1.11
C ILE A 91 2.59 0.59 -0.90
N PRO A 92 1.88 -0.19 -0.05
CA PRO A 92 0.44 -0.04 0.10
C PRO A 92 0.05 1.34 0.62
N HIS A 93 -1.06 1.85 0.08
CA HIS A 93 -1.61 3.14 0.45
C HIS A 93 -2.19 3.13 1.87
N PHE A 94 -1.94 4.21 2.61
CA PHE A 94 -2.47 4.43 3.95
C PHE A 94 -4.00 4.53 3.95
N THR A 95 -4.67 3.85 4.88
CA THR A 95 -6.14 3.88 4.99
C THR A 95 -6.67 3.93 6.42
N GLY A 96 -5.80 4.00 7.38
CA GLY A 96 -6.16 4.08 8.79
C GLY A 96 -5.62 2.93 9.63
N PRO A 97 -5.71 3.05 10.96
CA PRO A 97 -4.90 2.26 11.88
C PRO A 97 -5.20 0.76 11.87
N ILE A 98 -6.46 0.35 11.64
CA ILE A 98 -6.80 -1.07 11.58
C ILE A 98 -6.25 -1.71 10.30
N ALA A 99 -6.34 -1.00 9.17
CA ALA A 99 -5.75 -1.45 7.92
C ALA A 99 -4.22 -1.46 7.98
N GLU A 100 -3.60 -0.49 8.64
CA GLU A 100 -2.15 -0.48 8.88
C GLU A 100 -1.71 -1.70 9.70
N ALA A 101 -2.43 -2.05 10.77
CA ALA A 101 -2.15 -3.26 11.55
C ALA A 101 -2.16 -4.51 10.65
N ALA A 102 -3.20 -4.64 9.81
CA ALA A 102 -3.30 -5.75 8.87
C ALA A 102 -2.14 -5.76 7.84
N LEU A 103 -1.79 -4.58 7.30
CA LEU A 103 -0.69 -4.44 6.33
C LEU A 103 0.65 -4.82 6.93
N VAL A 104 0.94 -4.43 8.18
CA VAL A 104 2.19 -4.83 8.87
C VAL A 104 2.28 -6.35 8.96
N HIS A 105 1.20 -7.04 9.32
CA HIS A 105 1.18 -8.51 9.34
C HIS A 105 1.36 -9.11 7.94
N CYS A 106 0.63 -8.61 6.94
CA CYS A 106 0.73 -9.09 5.56
C CYS A 106 2.15 -8.94 5.00
N LEU A 107 2.74 -7.76 5.14
CA LEU A 107 4.07 -7.47 4.59
C LEU A 107 5.18 -8.19 5.34
N THR A 108 5.02 -8.44 6.64
CA THR A 108 5.99 -9.24 7.40
C THR A 108 5.95 -10.72 7.02
N ALA A 109 4.82 -11.20 6.50
CA ALA A 109 4.65 -12.59 6.07
C ALA A 109 5.14 -12.87 4.64
N THR A 110 5.80 -11.92 3.98
CA THR A 110 6.29 -12.04 2.60
C THR A 110 7.76 -11.68 2.49
N SER A 111 8.42 -12.11 1.41
CA SER A 111 9.78 -11.70 1.04
C SER A 111 9.82 -10.52 0.05
N VAL A 112 8.68 -10.01 -0.38
CA VAL A 112 8.61 -8.85 -1.28
C VAL A 112 9.20 -7.62 -0.60
N PRO A 113 10.09 -6.86 -1.26
CA PRO A 113 10.54 -5.57 -0.74
C PRO A 113 9.34 -4.65 -0.50
N ALA A 114 9.20 -4.14 0.71
CA ALA A 114 8.05 -3.35 1.09
C ALA A 114 8.41 -2.10 1.88
N LEU A 115 7.71 -1.02 1.59
CA LEU A 115 7.64 0.18 2.41
C LEU A 115 6.19 0.37 2.83
N MET A 116 6.00 0.99 3.98
CA MET A 116 4.68 1.32 4.48
C MET A 116 4.48 2.83 4.41
N GLU A 117 3.47 3.28 3.67
CA GLU A 117 3.02 4.65 3.78
C GLU A 117 2.30 4.85 5.11
N MET A 118 2.60 5.96 5.78
CA MET A 118 2.04 6.26 7.09
C MET A 118 1.65 7.74 7.20
N LEU A 119 0.62 8.02 7.97
CA LEU A 119 0.31 9.38 8.39
C LEU A 119 1.23 9.81 9.54
N GLY A 120 2.09 10.80 9.25
CA GLY A 120 2.99 11.38 10.24
C GLY A 120 4.31 10.61 10.38
N ASP A 121 4.88 10.65 11.58
CA ASP A 121 6.22 10.13 11.88
C ASP A 121 6.26 8.68 12.41
N GLY A 122 5.18 7.94 12.22
CA GLY A 122 5.05 6.56 12.71
C GLY A 122 4.84 6.42 14.21
N LYS A 123 4.76 7.53 14.95
CA LYS A 123 4.58 7.54 16.40
C LYS A 123 3.14 7.87 16.81
N ARG A 124 2.23 7.98 15.85
CA ARG A 124 0.85 8.36 16.13
C ARG A 124 0.16 7.30 16.95
N ASN A 125 -0.23 7.66 18.16
CA ASN A 125 -1.13 6.87 18.99
C ASN A 125 -2.55 7.43 18.81
N TRP A 126 -3.45 6.57 18.37
CA TRP A 126 -4.86 6.87 18.35
C TRP A 126 -5.44 6.64 19.75
N GLU A 127 -6.15 7.62 20.32
CA GLU A 127 -6.70 7.48 21.67
C GLU A 127 -7.60 6.24 21.82
N TYR A 128 -8.34 5.92 20.76
CA TYR A 128 -9.26 4.77 20.72
C TYR A 128 -8.60 3.47 20.25
N LEU A 129 -7.35 3.53 19.80
CA LEU A 129 -6.63 2.38 19.26
C LEU A 129 -5.14 2.46 19.60
N PRO A 130 -4.79 2.28 20.87
CA PRO A 130 -3.40 2.36 21.31
C PRO A 130 -2.59 1.16 20.81
N LYS A 131 -1.34 1.41 20.44
CA LYS A 131 -0.35 0.38 20.09
C LYS A 131 -0.77 -0.56 18.94
N VAL A 132 -1.07 0.04 17.80
CA VAL A 132 -1.41 -0.71 16.57
C VAL A 132 -0.25 -1.59 16.10
N TYR A 133 0.97 -1.10 16.20
CA TYR A 133 2.23 -1.77 15.85
C TYR A 133 3.38 -1.21 16.69
N ASP A 134 4.52 -1.88 16.63
CA ASP A 134 5.77 -1.37 17.20
C ASP A 134 6.56 -0.64 16.11
N PHE A 135 6.93 0.63 16.36
CA PHE A 135 7.81 1.40 15.49
C PHE A 135 9.18 1.56 16.16
N ARG A 136 10.21 0.97 15.57
CA ARG A 136 11.59 1.04 16.07
C ARG A 136 12.59 0.92 14.93
N ASP A 137 13.69 1.66 15.04
CA ASP A 137 14.78 1.63 14.06
C ASP A 137 14.34 1.87 12.61
N GLY A 138 13.36 2.77 12.41
CA GLY A 138 12.79 3.06 11.09
C GLY A 138 11.92 1.95 10.50
N LYS A 139 11.55 0.95 11.28
CA LYS A 139 10.76 -0.21 10.85
C LYS A 139 9.51 -0.38 11.70
N LEU A 140 8.48 -0.94 11.05
CA LEU A 140 7.26 -1.38 11.69
C LEU A 140 7.33 -2.87 11.98
N TRP A 141 6.92 -3.23 13.19
CA TRP A 141 6.88 -4.61 13.63
C TRP A 141 5.44 -4.94 14.04
N PRO A 142 4.93 -6.13 13.67
CA PRO A 142 3.64 -6.57 14.15
C PRO A 142 3.71 -6.77 15.65
N ASN A 143 2.64 -6.41 16.37
CA ASN A 143 2.51 -6.85 17.74
C ASN A 143 2.09 -8.33 17.78
N MET A 144 2.51 -9.06 18.80
CA MET A 144 2.27 -10.52 18.91
C MET A 144 0.97 -10.87 19.64
N ARG A 145 0.00 -9.94 19.72
CA ARG A 145 -1.33 -10.20 20.30
C ARG A 145 -2.20 -10.96 19.31
N PRO A 146 -3.26 -11.65 19.77
CA PRO A 146 -4.18 -12.39 18.90
C PRO A 146 -4.82 -11.52 17.81
N GLY A 147 -5.10 -12.10 16.64
CA GLY A 147 -5.70 -11.42 15.48
C GLY A 147 -4.76 -10.39 14.89
N LEU A 148 -5.26 -9.20 14.62
CA LEU A 148 -4.44 -8.05 14.18
C LEU A 148 -3.69 -7.39 15.33
N GLY A 149 -3.88 -7.88 16.55
CA GLY A 149 -3.26 -7.33 17.73
C GLY A 149 -3.78 -5.95 18.13
N VAL A 150 -4.92 -5.53 17.61
CA VAL A 150 -5.55 -4.25 17.93
C VAL A 150 -6.77 -4.45 18.81
N GLU A 151 -6.96 -3.53 19.73
CA GLU A 151 -8.11 -3.51 20.63
C GLU A 151 -8.68 -2.09 20.64
N VAL A 152 -9.94 -1.99 20.23
CA VAL A 152 -10.62 -0.69 20.11
C VAL A 152 -11.22 -0.30 21.45
N ASP A 153 -10.82 0.84 21.98
CA ASP A 153 -11.48 1.44 23.15
C ASP A 153 -12.78 2.13 22.73
N VAL A 154 -13.88 1.40 22.80
CA VAL A 154 -15.19 1.89 22.41
C VAL A 154 -15.67 3.07 23.28
N SER A 155 -15.14 3.26 24.49
CA SER A 155 -15.49 4.39 25.36
C SER A 155 -15.04 5.74 24.80
N LYS A 156 -14.09 5.72 23.85
CA LYS A 156 -13.55 6.89 23.14
C LYS A 156 -14.25 7.19 21.82
N LEU A 157 -15.27 6.41 21.47
CA LEU A 157 -15.98 6.52 20.22
C LEU A 157 -17.39 7.10 20.42
N THR A 158 -17.86 7.84 19.42
CA THR A 158 -19.24 8.30 19.35
C THR A 158 -20.00 7.42 18.37
N LYS A 159 -21.09 6.79 18.81
CA LYS A 159 -21.97 6.02 17.93
C LYS A 159 -22.68 6.97 16.95
N ILE A 160 -22.43 6.79 15.66
CA ILE A 160 -23.01 7.64 14.60
C ILE A 160 -24.15 6.98 13.85
N GLY A 161 -24.37 5.68 14.04
CA GLY A 161 -25.44 4.95 13.39
C GLY A 161 -25.51 3.49 13.83
N GLU A 162 -26.59 2.85 13.45
CA GLU A 162 -26.83 1.42 13.62
C GLU A 162 -27.25 0.85 12.26
N TYR A 163 -26.58 -0.21 11.81
CA TYR A 163 -26.97 -0.94 10.62
C TYR A 163 -27.54 -2.29 11.05
N ASN A 164 -28.80 -2.53 10.73
CA ASN A 164 -29.36 -3.86 10.89
C ASN A 164 -28.77 -4.75 9.78
N THR A 165 -27.93 -5.68 10.14
CA THR A 165 -27.54 -6.76 9.24
C THR A 165 -28.74 -7.70 9.09
N TYR A 166 -29.28 -7.80 7.87
CA TYR A 166 -30.27 -8.82 7.50
C TYR A 166 -29.57 -10.16 7.31
#